data_e8c50ad0e9422faf935d92a925ff7adf
#
_entry.id   e8c50ad0e9422faf935d92a925ff7adf
#
_cell.length_a   1.000
_cell.length_b   1.000
_cell.length_c   1.000
_cell.angle_alpha   90.00
_cell.angle_beta   90.00
_cell.angle_gamma   90.00
#
_symmetry.space_group_name_H-M   'P 1'
#
loop_
_entity.id
_entity.type
_entity.pdbx_description
1 polymer ?
#
loop_
_entity_poly.entity_id
_entity_poly.type
_entity_poly.pdbx_seq_one_letter_code
_entity_poly.pdbx_strand_id
1 'polypeptide(L)'
;RQMCFTAFNHGITHFDLANNYGPQPGSAEENFGKILKNEWYAYRDELIISTKAGYDMWPGPYGTGGSRKYLIASLDQSLKRMGLEYVDIFYHHCMDPETPLEESMEALAQIVRSGKALYVGISNYDGETMKQAAKILEELHCPFIINQNSYNIFNREIEKNGLKQAAAEQKKGVISFSPLAQGMLTNRYLNGIPKDSRVNTDGRFLHAKQFTQERLESIRSLNAIAADRGESLAQMALKWILK
;
A
#
# COMPACT_ATOMS: atom_id res chain seq x y z
N ARG A 1 16.90 5.83 5.84
CA ARG A 1 16.96 6.43 7.18
C ARG A 1 16.54 7.89 7.16
N GLN A 2 17.29 8.80 6.55
CA GLN A 2 17.00 10.25 6.54
C GLN A 2 15.55 10.59 6.15
N MET A 3 15.01 9.93 5.14
CA MET A 3 13.64 10.14 4.66
C MET A 3 12.60 9.79 5.74
N CYS A 4 12.79 8.69 6.47
CA CYS A 4 11.90 8.30 7.57
C CYS A 4 11.90 9.34 8.68
N PHE A 5 13.08 9.84 9.07
CA PHE A 5 13.18 10.88 10.10
C PHE A 5 12.55 12.20 9.67
N THR A 6 12.77 12.60 8.42
CA THR A 6 12.13 13.82 7.89
C THR A 6 10.61 13.66 7.91
N ALA A 7 10.08 12.51 7.52
CA ALA A 7 8.64 12.23 7.55
C ALA A 7 8.09 12.31 8.98
N PHE A 8 8.70 11.58 9.92
CA PHE A 8 8.29 11.55 11.33
C PHE A 8 8.31 12.94 11.97
N ASN A 9 9.39 13.70 11.77
CA ASN A 9 9.54 15.05 12.30
C ASN A 9 8.52 16.05 11.72
N HIS A 10 7.87 15.72 10.62
CA HIS A 10 6.77 16.49 10.01
C HIS A 10 5.38 15.89 10.27
N GLY A 11 5.26 14.98 11.26
CA GLY A 11 3.99 14.43 11.69
C GLY A 11 3.46 13.25 10.87
N ILE A 12 4.28 12.63 10.01
CA ILE A 12 3.92 11.40 9.32
C ILE A 12 4.31 10.22 10.22
N THR A 13 3.30 9.57 10.79
CA THR A 13 3.48 8.46 11.76
C THR A 13 3.15 7.09 11.18
N HIS A 14 2.47 7.00 10.03
CA HIS A 14 2.14 5.74 9.38
C HIS A 14 3.23 5.31 8.40
N PHE A 15 3.86 4.17 8.69
CA PHE A 15 4.87 3.52 7.85
C PHE A 15 4.31 2.21 7.30
N ASP A 16 4.11 2.17 5.99
CA ASP A 16 3.44 1.10 5.29
C ASP A 16 4.42 0.22 4.52
N LEU A 17 4.53 -1.02 4.94
CA LEU A 17 5.45 -2.04 4.42
C LEU A 17 4.68 -3.19 3.75
N ALA A 18 5.41 -4.15 3.24
CA ALA A 18 4.92 -5.46 2.84
C ALA A 18 6.05 -6.48 2.91
N ASN A 19 5.71 -7.75 3.09
CA ASN A 19 6.67 -8.84 3.20
C ASN A 19 7.62 -8.92 2.00
N ASN A 20 7.13 -8.60 0.79
CA ASN A 20 7.88 -8.69 -0.45
C ASN A 20 8.54 -7.37 -0.91
N TYR A 21 8.48 -6.28 -0.12
CA TYR A 21 9.09 -5.00 -0.52
C TYR A 21 10.60 -5.00 -0.38
N GLY A 22 11.22 -4.29 -1.32
CA GLY A 22 12.66 -4.04 -1.41
C GLY A 22 13.30 -4.67 -2.65
N PRO A 23 14.62 -4.48 -2.86
CA PRO A 23 15.35 -5.15 -3.93
C PRO A 23 15.29 -6.68 -3.77
N GLN A 24 15.44 -7.16 -2.54
CA GLN A 24 15.18 -8.55 -2.15
C GLN A 24 13.91 -8.58 -1.27
N PRO A 25 13.01 -9.54 -1.45
CA PRO A 25 11.86 -9.72 -0.59
C PRO A 25 12.24 -9.72 0.89
N GLY A 26 11.54 -8.93 1.71
CA GLY A 26 11.81 -8.78 3.14
C GLY A 26 12.79 -7.68 3.52
N SER A 27 13.63 -7.20 2.59
CA SER A 27 14.70 -6.23 2.92
C SER A 27 14.18 -4.86 3.38
N ALA A 28 12.98 -4.46 2.95
CA ALA A 28 12.36 -3.22 3.43
C ALA A 28 11.99 -3.33 4.92
N GLU A 29 11.40 -4.45 5.33
CA GLU A 29 11.05 -4.73 6.73
C GLU A 29 12.30 -4.86 7.61
N GLU A 30 13.34 -5.55 7.13
CA GLU A 30 14.62 -5.65 7.86
C GLU A 30 15.27 -4.29 8.08
N ASN A 31 15.29 -3.43 7.05
CA ASN A 31 15.87 -2.09 7.16
C ASN A 31 15.05 -1.20 8.08
N PHE A 32 13.73 -1.30 8.04
CA PHE A 32 12.86 -0.56 8.93
C PHE A 32 12.99 -1.05 10.38
N GLY A 33 13.09 -2.36 10.59
CA GLY A 33 13.36 -2.97 11.90
C GLY A 33 14.66 -2.47 12.54
N LYS A 34 15.72 -2.26 11.73
CA LYS A 34 16.96 -1.64 12.23
C LYS A 34 16.75 -0.20 12.71
N ILE A 35 15.93 0.58 12.01
CA ILE A 35 15.58 1.95 12.42
C ILE A 35 14.79 1.92 13.73
N LEU A 36 13.77 1.07 13.81
CA LEU A 36 12.97 0.89 15.02
C LEU A 36 13.84 0.55 16.22
N LYS A 37 14.66 -0.49 16.10
CA LYS A 37 15.50 -0.98 17.20
C LYS A 37 16.49 0.07 17.69
N ASN A 38 17.16 0.77 16.77
CA ASN A 38 18.29 1.61 17.12
C ASN A 38 17.90 3.04 17.49
N GLU A 39 16.75 3.52 17.01
CA GLU A 39 16.46 4.95 17.02
C GLU A 39 15.02 5.28 17.44
N TRP A 40 14.05 4.39 17.16
CA TRP A 40 12.63 4.68 17.37
C TRP A 40 11.92 3.74 18.36
N TYR A 41 12.67 2.95 19.09
CA TYR A 41 12.09 2.03 20.07
C TYR A 41 11.17 2.75 21.07
N ALA A 42 11.59 3.91 21.56
CA ALA A 42 10.82 4.73 22.51
C ALA A 42 9.55 5.38 21.90
N TYR A 43 9.43 5.38 20.57
CA TYR A 43 8.29 5.96 19.85
C TYR A 43 7.35 4.92 19.25
N ARG A 44 7.50 3.62 19.62
CA ARG A 44 6.67 2.55 19.02
C ARG A 44 5.18 2.85 19.12
N ASP A 45 4.73 3.38 20.26
CA ASP A 45 3.31 3.67 20.51
C ASP A 45 2.80 4.93 19.80
N GLU A 46 3.70 5.74 19.26
CA GLU A 46 3.38 6.90 18.41
C GLU A 46 3.34 6.55 16.92
N LEU A 47 3.72 5.33 16.55
CA LEU A 47 3.82 4.88 15.17
C LEU A 47 2.67 3.95 14.81
N ILE A 48 2.13 4.13 13.60
CA ILE A 48 1.29 3.16 12.94
C ILE A 48 2.17 2.38 11.96
N ILE A 49 2.39 1.11 12.24
CA ILE A 49 3.20 0.24 11.39
C ILE A 49 2.29 -0.77 10.75
N SER A 50 2.27 -0.78 9.42
CA SER A 50 1.51 -1.77 8.67
C SER A 50 2.42 -2.64 7.80
N THR A 51 2.01 -3.89 7.59
CA THR A 51 2.61 -4.79 6.61
C THR A 51 1.56 -5.66 5.93
N LYS A 52 1.95 -6.36 4.88
CA LYS A 52 1.05 -7.07 3.97
C LYS A 52 1.64 -8.39 3.52
N ALA A 53 0.78 -9.35 3.18
CA ALA A 53 1.12 -10.57 2.47
C ALA A 53 0.04 -10.95 1.45
N GLY A 54 0.44 -11.54 0.32
CA GLY A 54 -0.45 -11.91 -0.78
C GLY A 54 0.30 -12.27 -2.06
N TYR A 55 1.38 -11.56 -2.34
CA TYR A 55 2.24 -11.83 -3.50
C TYR A 55 3.37 -12.81 -3.17
N ASP A 56 4.07 -13.27 -4.22
CA ASP A 56 5.18 -14.22 -4.10
C ASP A 56 6.24 -13.74 -3.10
N MET A 57 6.57 -14.62 -2.16
CA MET A 57 7.55 -14.35 -1.12
C MET A 57 8.65 -15.41 -1.06
N TRP A 58 8.32 -16.70 -1.24
CA TRP A 58 9.29 -17.79 -1.31
C TRP A 58 8.84 -18.87 -2.31
N PRO A 59 9.77 -19.70 -2.83
CA PRO A 59 9.42 -20.81 -3.72
C PRO A 59 8.57 -21.87 -3.03
N GLY A 60 7.65 -22.44 -3.79
CA GLY A 60 6.81 -23.56 -3.31
C GLY A 60 5.33 -23.22 -3.23
N PRO A 61 4.48 -24.21 -2.96
CA PRO A 61 3.03 -24.07 -3.09
C PRO A 61 2.37 -23.17 -2.03
N TYR A 62 3.09 -22.81 -0.99
CA TYR A 62 2.60 -21.97 0.11
C TYR A 62 3.35 -20.64 0.23
N GLY A 63 4.01 -20.22 -0.83
CA GLY A 63 4.81 -18.98 -0.84
C GLY A 63 4.09 -17.75 -1.40
N THR A 64 2.79 -17.86 -1.71
CA THR A 64 1.95 -16.81 -2.30
C THR A 64 0.49 -17.00 -1.93
N GLY A 65 -0.36 -16.02 -2.27
CA GLY A 65 -1.81 -16.10 -2.21
C GLY A 65 -2.44 -15.70 -0.89
N GLY A 66 -3.65 -16.21 -0.64
CA GLY A 66 -4.50 -15.85 0.50
C GLY A 66 -4.72 -16.96 1.53
N SER A 67 -4.07 -18.13 1.37
CA SER A 67 -4.30 -19.25 2.28
C SER A 67 -3.95 -18.91 3.73
N ARG A 68 -4.68 -19.48 4.66
CA ARG A 68 -4.44 -19.33 6.11
C ARG A 68 -2.98 -19.59 6.47
N LYS A 69 -2.41 -20.67 5.92
CA LYS A 69 -1.02 -21.04 6.16
C LYS A 69 -0.05 -19.95 5.71
N TYR A 70 -0.25 -19.42 4.51
CA TYR A 70 0.62 -18.39 3.97
C TYR A 70 0.51 -17.08 4.74
N LEU A 71 -0.70 -16.59 5.03
CA LEU A 71 -0.92 -15.31 5.70
C LEU A 71 -0.33 -15.30 7.12
N ILE A 72 -0.57 -16.35 7.91
CA ILE A 72 -0.05 -16.45 9.27
C ILE A 72 1.47 -16.58 9.26
N ALA A 73 2.03 -17.48 8.44
CA ALA A 73 3.48 -17.63 8.35
C ALA A 73 4.18 -16.38 7.86
N SER A 74 3.58 -15.64 6.91
CA SER A 74 4.10 -14.38 6.39
C SER A 74 4.17 -13.30 7.46
N LEU A 75 3.11 -13.15 8.27
CA LEU A 75 3.13 -12.18 9.37
C LEU A 75 4.19 -12.55 10.42
N ASP A 76 4.32 -13.81 10.80
CA ASP A 76 5.33 -14.27 11.75
C ASP A 76 6.75 -13.92 11.27
N GLN A 77 7.01 -14.13 9.98
CA GLN A 77 8.28 -13.75 9.36
C GLN A 77 8.48 -12.23 9.33
N SER A 78 7.43 -11.46 9.01
CA SER A 78 7.46 -9.99 9.00
C SER A 78 7.77 -9.40 10.38
N LEU A 79 7.09 -9.90 11.41
CA LEU A 79 7.34 -9.50 12.81
C LEU A 79 8.80 -9.78 13.21
N LYS A 80 9.32 -10.96 12.84
CA LYS A 80 10.73 -11.32 13.10
C LYS A 80 11.70 -10.38 12.39
N ARG A 81 11.46 -10.03 11.10
CA ARG A 81 12.32 -9.10 10.34
C ARG A 81 12.32 -7.70 10.95
N MET A 82 11.17 -7.23 11.38
CA MET A 82 11.03 -5.89 11.99
C MET A 82 11.42 -5.85 13.46
N GLY A 83 11.52 -7.00 14.16
CA GLY A 83 11.78 -7.06 15.59
C GLY A 83 10.58 -6.56 16.41
N LEU A 84 9.36 -6.86 15.98
CA LEU A 84 8.10 -6.43 16.58
C LEU A 84 7.31 -7.63 17.11
N GLU A 85 6.52 -7.42 18.14
CA GLU A 85 5.55 -8.40 18.66
C GLU A 85 4.21 -8.31 17.90
N TYR A 86 3.84 -7.12 17.41
CA TYR A 86 2.64 -6.87 16.63
C TYR A 86 2.83 -5.74 15.62
N VAL A 87 1.97 -5.70 14.61
CA VAL A 87 1.77 -4.56 13.72
C VAL A 87 0.42 -3.89 14.02
N ASP A 88 0.29 -2.61 13.68
CA ASP A 88 -0.98 -1.91 13.87
C ASP A 88 -2.01 -2.38 12.85
N ILE A 89 -1.60 -2.53 11.58
CA ILE A 89 -2.49 -3.02 10.52
C ILE A 89 -1.80 -4.13 9.72
N PHE A 90 -2.47 -5.26 9.57
CA PHE A 90 -2.05 -6.32 8.65
C PHE A 90 -3.00 -6.40 7.46
N TYR A 91 -2.44 -6.37 6.24
CA TYR A 91 -3.23 -6.43 5.00
C TYR A 91 -3.14 -7.79 4.31
N HIS A 92 -4.28 -8.28 3.79
CA HIS A 92 -4.25 -9.18 2.65
C HIS A 92 -3.96 -8.35 1.39
N HIS A 93 -2.80 -8.59 0.77
CA HIS A 93 -2.19 -7.67 -0.21
C HIS A 93 -2.88 -7.65 -1.57
N CYS A 94 -3.52 -8.76 -1.95
CA CYS A 94 -4.30 -8.89 -3.19
C CYS A 94 -5.34 -9.99 -3.05
N MET A 95 -6.42 -9.90 -3.85
CA MET A 95 -7.37 -11.00 -3.98
C MET A 95 -6.65 -12.27 -4.47
N ASP A 96 -7.06 -13.41 -3.94
CA ASP A 96 -6.59 -14.73 -4.37
C ASP A 96 -7.79 -15.56 -4.84
N PRO A 97 -7.98 -15.75 -6.15
CA PRO A 97 -9.12 -16.50 -6.68
C PRO A 97 -9.03 -18.02 -6.40
N GLU A 98 -7.84 -18.53 -6.03
CA GLU A 98 -7.63 -19.95 -5.75
C GLU A 98 -7.92 -20.31 -4.28
N THR A 99 -8.04 -19.30 -3.41
CA THR A 99 -8.38 -19.48 -1.99
C THR A 99 -9.80 -18.96 -1.71
N PRO A 100 -10.68 -19.73 -1.07
CA PRO A 100 -11.97 -19.22 -0.63
C PRO A 100 -11.82 -17.96 0.21
N LEU A 101 -12.64 -16.94 -0.07
CA LEU A 101 -12.55 -15.64 0.61
C LEU A 101 -12.69 -15.79 2.13
N GLU A 102 -13.55 -16.71 2.57
CA GLU A 102 -13.79 -17.05 3.97
C GLU A 102 -12.50 -17.48 4.66
N GLU A 103 -11.69 -18.33 4.02
CA GLU A 103 -10.42 -18.81 4.59
C GLU A 103 -9.45 -17.65 4.81
N SER A 104 -9.32 -16.77 3.83
CA SER A 104 -8.46 -15.58 3.95
C SER A 104 -8.94 -14.66 5.07
N MET A 105 -10.25 -14.39 5.15
CA MET A 105 -10.83 -13.53 6.19
C MET A 105 -10.74 -14.15 7.59
N GLU A 106 -10.94 -15.46 7.70
CA GLU A 106 -10.72 -16.17 8.96
C GLU A 106 -9.25 -16.15 9.41
N ALA A 107 -8.30 -16.22 8.46
CA ALA A 107 -6.89 -16.07 8.78
C ALA A 107 -6.59 -14.68 9.34
N LEU A 108 -7.12 -13.61 8.75
CA LEU A 108 -7.00 -12.25 9.27
C LEU A 108 -7.61 -12.12 10.67
N ALA A 109 -8.81 -12.67 10.89
CA ALA A 109 -9.44 -12.65 12.21
C ALA A 109 -8.64 -13.43 13.26
N GLN A 110 -8.03 -14.56 12.88
CA GLN A 110 -7.13 -15.31 13.76
C GLN A 110 -5.87 -14.52 14.12
N ILE A 111 -5.29 -13.81 13.17
CA ILE A 111 -4.13 -12.93 13.40
C ILE A 111 -4.46 -11.87 14.46
N VAL A 112 -5.60 -11.19 14.35
CA VAL A 112 -6.04 -10.21 15.36
C VAL A 112 -6.25 -10.87 16.72
N ARG A 113 -6.99 -11.99 16.78
CA ARG A 113 -7.23 -12.71 18.04
C ARG A 113 -5.94 -13.20 18.71
N SER A 114 -4.89 -13.45 17.93
CA SER A 114 -3.57 -13.83 18.48
C SER A 114 -2.75 -12.65 18.98
N GLY A 115 -3.24 -11.40 18.85
CA GLY A 115 -2.55 -10.19 19.28
C GLY A 115 -1.42 -9.74 18.34
N LYS A 116 -1.28 -10.33 17.15
CA LYS A 116 -0.20 -10.01 16.20
C LYS A 116 -0.53 -8.83 15.28
N ALA A 117 -1.79 -8.42 15.23
CA ALA A 117 -2.22 -7.18 14.58
C ALA A 117 -3.38 -6.57 15.37
N LEU A 118 -3.46 -5.24 15.44
CA LEU A 118 -4.58 -4.54 16.08
C LEU A 118 -5.78 -4.46 15.13
N TYR A 119 -5.53 -4.19 13.86
CA TYR A 119 -6.52 -4.03 12.81
C TYR A 119 -6.13 -4.83 11.57
N VAL A 120 -7.11 -5.08 10.71
CA VAL A 120 -6.85 -5.64 9.39
C VAL A 120 -7.30 -4.71 8.28
N GLY A 121 -6.62 -4.83 7.14
CA GLY A 121 -6.96 -4.21 5.88
C GLY A 121 -6.94 -5.22 4.75
N ILE A 122 -7.47 -4.81 3.61
CA ILE A 122 -7.36 -5.54 2.36
C ILE A 122 -6.78 -4.61 1.29
N SER A 123 -6.21 -5.15 0.24
CA SER A 123 -5.58 -4.36 -0.82
C SER A 123 -5.89 -4.97 -2.19
N ASN A 124 -6.05 -4.11 -3.20
CA ASN A 124 -6.38 -4.53 -4.57
C ASN A 124 -7.69 -5.32 -4.71
N TYR A 125 -8.65 -5.04 -3.84
CA TYR A 125 -10.01 -5.57 -3.93
C TYR A 125 -10.90 -4.62 -4.72
N ASP A 126 -11.87 -5.15 -5.44
CA ASP A 126 -12.99 -4.39 -6.01
C ASP A 126 -14.11 -4.16 -4.99
N GLY A 127 -15.14 -3.40 -5.38
CA GLY A 127 -16.22 -3.03 -4.48
C GLY A 127 -17.09 -4.21 -4.03
N GLU A 128 -17.34 -5.17 -4.92
CA GLU A 128 -18.18 -6.34 -4.62
C GLU A 128 -17.48 -7.28 -3.65
N THR A 129 -16.23 -7.64 -3.96
CA THR A 129 -15.44 -8.53 -3.10
C THR A 129 -15.12 -7.87 -1.75
N MET A 130 -14.92 -6.54 -1.72
CA MET A 130 -14.78 -5.81 -0.46
C MET A 130 -16.04 -5.91 0.41
N LYS A 131 -17.25 -5.79 -0.15
CA LYS A 131 -18.50 -5.94 0.61
C LYS A 131 -18.64 -7.32 1.21
N GLN A 132 -18.29 -8.37 0.45
CA GLN A 132 -18.30 -9.75 0.92
C GLN A 132 -17.28 -9.95 2.06
N ALA A 133 -16.03 -9.49 1.87
CA ALA A 133 -15.00 -9.54 2.90
C ALA A 133 -15.41 -8.79 4.18
N ALA A 134 -16.00 -7.61 4.05
CA ALA A 134 -16.46 -6.81 5.18
C ALA A 134 -17.54 -7.54 5.99
N LYS A 135 -18.49 -8.19 5.31
CA LYS A 135 -19.53 -8.99 5.96
C LYS A 135 -18.95 -10.15 6.77
N ILE A 136 -18.04 -10.93 6.15
CA ILE A 136 -17.37 -12.05 6.83
C ILE A 136 -16.58 -11.57 8.05
N LEU A 137 -15.81 -10.49 7.90
CA LEU A 137 -15.01 -9.93 9.01
C LEU A 137 -15.88 -9.36 10.13
N GLU A 138 -17.05 -8.79 9.81
CA GLU A 138 -18.04 -8.34 10.81
C GLU A 138 -18.62 -9.52 11.60
N GLU A 139 -19.04 -10.59 10.92
CA GLU A 139 -19.51 -11.84 11.56
C GLU A 139 -18.44 -12.48 12.46
N LEU A 140 -17.16 -12.33 12.09
CA LEU A 140 -16.01 -12.80 12.87
C LEU A 140 -15.59 -11.83 14.00
N HIS A 141 -16.28 -10.69 14.16
CA HIS A 141 -15.91 -9.61 15.08
C HIS A 141 -14.47 -9.12 14.90
N CYS A 142 -13.99 -9.12 13.66
CA CYS A 142 -12.64 -8.69 13.30
C CYS A 142 -12.63 -7.20 12.90
N PRO A 143 -11.74 -6.37 13.48
CA PRO A 143 -11.68 -4.94 13.23
C PRO A 143 -11.06 -4.63 11.85
N PHE A 144 -11.87 -4.75 10.80
CA PHE A 144 -11.53 -4.34 9.44
C PHE A 144 -11.77 -2.84 9.25
N ILE A 145 -10.75 -2.09 8.86
CA ILE A 145 -10.82 -0.61 8.85
C ILE A 145 -10.53 0.03 7.49
N ILE A 146 -9.81 -0.62 6.57
CA ILE A 146 -9.23 0.08 5.42
C ILE A 146 -9.00 -0.84 4.22
N ASN A 147 -9.19 -0.28 3.02
CA ASN A 147 -8.77 -0.89 1.76
C ASN A 147 -7.67 -0.04 1.11
N GLN A 148 -6.59 -0.68 0.64
CA GLN A 148 -5.51 -0.02 -0.07
C GLN A 148 -5.54 -0.35 -1.56
N ASN A 149 -5.60 0.69 -2.41
CA ASN A 149 -5.68 0.51 -3.87
C ASN A 149 -4.88 1.56 -4.63
N SER A 150 -4.54 1.26 -5.89
CA SER A 150 -3.96 2.25 -6.79
C SER A 150 -4.99 3.33 -7.11
N TYR A 151 -4.69 4.58 -6.76
CA TYR A 151 -5.56 5.70 -7.10
C TYR A 151 -4.75 6.96 -7.33
N ASN A 152 -4.95 7.59 -8.47
CA ASN A 152 -4.34 8.87 -8.84
C ASN A 152 -5.09 9.46 -10.03
N ILE A 153 -4.74 10.66 -10.46
CA ILE A 153 -5.40 11.37 -11.57
C ILE A 153 -5.46 10.53 -12.86
N PHE A 154 -4.47 9.67 -13.11
CA PHE A 154 -4.40 8.82 -14.29
C PHE A 154 -4.99 7.42 -14.10
N ASN A 155 -5.16 6.96 -12.87
CA ASN A 155 -5.79 5.69 -12.53
C ASN A 155 -6.97 5.93 -11.58
N ARG A 156 -8.16 5.86 -12.12
CA ARG A 156 -9.43 6.08 -11.40
C ARG A 156 -10.28 4.82 -11.32
N GLU A 157 -9.65 3.65 -11.36
CA GLU A 157 -10.35 2.37 -11.41
C GLU A 157 -11.27 2.15 -10.21
N ILE A 158 -10.86 2.58 -9.01
CA ILE A 158 -11.68 2.44 -7.80
C ILE A 158 -13.03 3.21 -7.84
N GLU A 159 -13.17 4.18 -8.74
CA GLU A 159 -14.43 4.88 -8.98
C GLU A 159 -15.37 4.06 -9.88
N LYS A 160 -14.80 3.20 -10.75
CA LYS A 160 -15.54 2.44 -11.76
C LYS A 160 -15.92 1.05 -11.26
N ASN A 161 -15.03 0.40 -10.48
CA ASN A 161 -15.24 -0.95 -9.96
C ASN A 161 -16.06 -1.00 -8.66
N GLY A 162 -16.66 0.13 -8.25
CA GLY A 162 -17.54 0.22 -7.10
C GLY A 162 -16.83 0.31 -5.74
N LEU A 163 -15.48 0.25 -5.68
CA LEU A 163 -14.75 0.25 -4.41
C LEU A 163 -14.97 1.52 -3.59
N LYS A 164 -14.86 2.69 -4.22
CA LYS A 164 -15.02 3.98 -3.52
C LYS A 164 -16.41 4.10 -2.89
N GLN A 165 -17.44 3.63 -3.59
CA GLN A 165 -18.80 3.59 -3.08
C GLN A 165 -18.95 2.57 -1.94
N ALA A 166 -18.46 1.34 -2.13
CA ALA A 166 -18.48 0.29 -1.11
C ALA A 166 -17.79 0.73 0.19
N ALA A 167 -16.61 1.36 0.08
CA ALA A 167 -15.88 1.87 1.23
C ALA A 167 -16.68 2.93 2.00
N ALA A 168 -17.33 3.87 1.30
CA ALA A 168 -18.17 4.88 1.92
C ALA A 168 -19.39 4.26 2.62
N GLU A 169 -20.10 3.33 1.97
CA GLU A 169 -21.25 2.62 2.52
C GLU A 169 -20.89 1.83 3.77
N GLN A 170 -19.72 1.16 3.76
CA GLN A 170 -19.21 0.34 4.86
C GLN A 170 -18.46 1.15 5.92
N LYS A 171 -18.32 2.48 5.75
CA LYS A 171 -17.55 3.38 6.64
C LYS A 171 -16.10 2.90 6.83
N LYS A 172 -15.46 2.44 5.75
CA LYS A 172 -14.07 2.01 5.73
C LYS A 172 -13.20 3.06 5.05
N GLY A 173 -11.96 3.18 5.53
CA GLY A 173 -10.96 4.05 4.90
C GLY A 173 -10.50 3.51 3.55
N VAL A 174 -10.05 4.43 2.69
CA VAL A 174 -9.31 4.11 1.47
C VAL A 174 -7.95 4.77 1.55
N ILE A 175 -6.88 3.99 1.40
CA ILE A 175 -5.51 4.51 1.27
C ILE A 175 -5.01 4.23 -0.14
N SER A 176 -4.30 5.19 -0.73
CA SER A 176 -3.86 5.12 -2.12
C SER A 176 -2.38 4.79 -2.21
N PHE A 177 -2.03 3.78 -2.99
CA PHE A 177 -0.66 3.63 -3.44
C PHE A 177 -0.46 4.23 -4.85
N SER A 178 0.79 4.52 -5.20
CA SER A 178 1.17 5.22 -6.44
C SER A 178 0.42 6.56 -6.67
N PRO A 179 0.28 7.41 -5.64
CA PRO A 179 -0.47 8.67 -5.76
C PRO A 179 0.11 9.61 -6.81
N LEU A 180 1.40 9.53 -7.09
CA LEU A 180 2.10 10.31 -8.11
C LEU A 180 2.30 9.55 -9.44
N ALA A 181 1.56 8.45 -9.67
CA ALA A 181 1.62 7.65 -10.89
C ALA A 181 3.08 7.29 -11.27
N GLN A 182 3.84 6.70 -10.34
CA GLN A 182 5.26 6.35 -10.50
C GLN A 182 6.19 7.55 -10.79
N GLY A 183 5.76 8.77 -10.44
CA GLY A 183 6.48 10.00 -10.67
C GLY A 183 6.01 10.79 -11.89
N MET A 184 5.10 10.26 -12.71
CA MET A 184 4.53 10.97 -13.87
C MET A 184 3.77 12.25 -13.46
N LEU A 185 3.16 12.27 -12.28
CA LEU A 185 2.48 13.44 -11.71
C LEU A 185 3.44 14.35 -10.92
N THR A 186 4.62 14.58 -11.50
CA THR A 186 5.63 15.52 -11.00
C THR A 186 6.22 16.31 -12.17
N ASN A 187 7.06 17.30 -11.88
CA ASN A 187 7.78 18.06 -12.91
C ASN A 187 8.91 17.26 -13.59
N ARG A 188 9.20 16.03 -13.12
CA ARG A 188 10.35 15.24 -13.56
C ARG A 188 10.32 14.86 -15.04
N TYR A 189 9.13 14.69 -15.61
CA TYR A 189 8.94 14.19 -16.97
C TYR A 189 8.45 15.26 -17.97
N LEU A 190 8.42 16.53 -17.60
CA LEU A 190 7.95 17.62 -18.49
C LEU A 190 8.77 17.76 -19.78
N ASN A 191 10.08 17.47 -19.68
CA ASN A 191 11.03 17.58 -20.79
C ASN A 191 11.50 16.23 -21.33
N GLY A 192 10.73 15.17 -21.09
CA GLY A 192 11.06 13.80 -21.51
C GLY A 192 11.47 12.90 -20.37
N ILE A 193 12.04 11.73 -20.69
CA ILE A 193 12.42 10.69 -19.70
C ILE A 193 13.86 10.95 -19.25
N PRO A 194 14.11 11.32 -17.97
CA PRO A 194 15.45 11.52 -17.45
C PRO A 194 16.27 10.21 -17.44
N LYS A 195 17.58 10.30 -17.63
CA LYS A 195 18.47 9.14 -17.64
C LYS A 195 18.43 8.33 -16.34
N ASP A 196 18.29 9.01 -15.21
CA ASP A 196 18.19 8.45 -13.86
C ASP A 196 16.75 8.14 -13.41
N SER A 197 15.80 8.12 -14.34
CA SER A 197 14.41 7.78 -14.05
C SER A 197 14.22 6.28 -13.81
N ARG A 198 13.12 5.92 -13.14
CA ARG A 198 12.71 4.51 -12.94
C ARG A 198 12.59 3.72 -14.25
N VAL A 199 12.25 4.38 -15.35
CA VAL A 199 12.20 3.76 -16.68
C VAL A 199 13.54 3.14 -17.06
N ASN A 200 14.63 3.83 -16.72
CA ASN A 200 15.98 3.45 -17.10
C ASN A 200 16.77 2.69 -16.02
N THR A 201 16.30 2.72 -14.76
CA THR A 201 17.03 2.14 -13.63
C THR A 201 16.36 0.91 -13.04
N ASP A 202 15.06 0.93 -12.83
CA ASP A 202 14.29 -0.17 -12.23
C ASP A 202 13.43 -0.92 -13.27
N GLY A 203 12.69 -0.20 -14.11
CA GLY A 203 11.90 -0.77 -15.19
C GLY A 203 10.76 -1.73 -14.80
N ARG A 204 10.59 -2.09 -13.53
CA ARG A 204 9.56 -3.06 -13.09
C ARG A 204 8.14 -2.54 -13.23
N PHE A 205 7.91 -1.27 -12.92
CA PHE A 205 6.56 -0.68 -12.82
C PHE A 205 6.33 0.49 -13.78
N LEU A 206 7.38 1.12 -14.28
CA LEU A 206 7.32 2.26 -15.17
C LEU A 206 8.11 1.98 -16.44
N HIS A 207 7.42 1.99 -17.59
CA HIS A 207 8.00 1.66 -18.89
C HIS A 207 7.91 2.85 -19.85
N ALA A 208 8.85 2.97 -20.79
CA ALA A 208 8.87 4.02 -21.79
C ALA A 208 7.57 4.09 -22.62
N LYS A 209 6.93 2.96 -22.90
CA LYS A 209 5.67 2.89 -23.62
C LYS A 209 4.49 3.61 -22.96
N GLN A 210 4.59 3.93 -21.66
CA GLN A 210 3.56 4.66 -20.92
C GLN A 210 3.65 6.17 -21.17
N PHE A 211 4.74 6.66 -21.75
CA PHE A 211 4.96 8.07 -22.10
C PHE A 211 4.57 8.35 -23.53
N THR A 212 3.30 8.12 -23.87
CA THR A 212 2.73 8.53 -25.16
C THR A 212 2.71 10.05 -25.27
N GLN A 213 2.63 10.58 -26.51
CA GLN A 213 2.51 12.01 -26.74
C GLN A 213 1.31 12.62 -25.99
N GLU A 214 0.16 11.95 -26.04
CA GLU A 214 -1.05 12.35 -25.30
C GLU A 214 -0.81 12.40 -23.78
N ARG A 215 -0.10 11.42 -23.22
CA ARG A 215 0.24 11.39 -21.80
C ARG A 215 1.15 12.53 -21.41
N LEU A 216 2.16 12.83 -22.22
CA LEU A 216 3.07 13.96 -21.99
C LEU A 216 2.34 15.30 -22.07
N GLU A 217 1.42 15.48 -23.02
CA GLU A 217 0.57 16.66 -23.11
C GLU A 217 -0.33 16.82 -21.88
N SER A 218 -0.94 15.70 -21.41
CA SER A 218 -1.71 15.71 -20.17
C SER A 218 -0.87 16.13 -18.96
N ILE A 219 0.36 15.62 -18.83
CA ILE A 219 1.28 16.01 -17.75
C ILE A 219 1.58 17.50 -17.80
N ARG A 220 1.87 18.04 -18.99
CA ARG A 220 2.16 19.49 -19.16
C ARG A 220 0.95 20.36 -18.83
N SER A 221 -0.25 19.97 -19.29
CA SER A 221 -1.49 20.68 -18.99
C SER A 221 -1.80 20.69 -17.49
N LEU A 222 -1.66 19.53 -16.82
CA LEU A 222 -1.83 19.46 -15.37
C LEU A 222 -0.78 20.27 -14.61
N ASN A 223 0.46 20.31 -15.10
CA ASN A 223 1.50 21.12 -14.50
C ASN A 223 1.22 22.64 -14.65
N ALA A 224 0.65 23.08 -15.78
CA ALA A 224 0.22 24.46 -15.97
C ALA A 224 -0.88 24.83 -14.97
N ILE A 225 -1.91 23.99 -14.81
CA ILE A 225 -2.97 24.17 -13.81
C ILE A 225 -2.40 24.27 -12.39
N ALA A 226 -1.43 23.42 -12.05
CA ALA A 226 -0.79 23.46 -10.74
C ALA A 226 -0.03 24.77 -10.53
N ALA A 227 0.72 25.24 -11.55
CA ALA A 227 1.46 26.50 -11.51
C ALA A 227 0.51 27.70 -11.32
N ASP A 228 -0.61 27.75 -12.04
CA ASP A 228 -1.63 28.81 -11.90
C ASP A 228 -2.24 28.85 -10.49
N ARG A 229 -2.22 27.69 -9.78
CA ARG A 229 -2.65 27.58 -8.39
C ARG A 229 -1.54 27.86 -7.37
N GLY A 230 -0.33 28.20 -7.80
CA GLY A 230 0.83 28.44 -6.94
C GLY A 230 1.38 27.19 -6.27
N GLU A 231 1.18 26.00 -6.85
CA GLU A 231 1.64 24.72 -6.28
C GLU A 231 2.35 23.86 -7.33
N SER A 232 3.17 22.91 -6.88
CA SER A 232 3.76 21.92 -7.78
C SER A 232 2.72 20.89 -8.23
N LEU A 233 2.95 20.26 -9.40
CA LEU A 233 2.09 19.15 -9.88
C LEU A 233 1.96 18.03 -8.83
N ALA A 234 3.05 17.70 -8.14
CA ALA A 234 3.02 16.70 -7.07
C ALA A 234 2.09 17.10 -5.90
N GLN A 235 2.17 18.35 -5.46
CA GLN A 235 1.28 18.86 -4.41
C GLN A 235 -0.18 18.85 -4.85
N MET A 236 -0.47 19.31 -6.07
CA MET A 236 -1.81 19.25 -6.63
C MET A 236 -2.34 17.81 -6.72
N ALA A 237 -1.52 16.85 -7.19
CA ALA A 237 -1.92 15.46 -7.31
C ALA A 237 -2.24 14.83 -5.94
N LEU A 238 -1.43 15.11 -4.91
CA LEU A 238 -1.70 14.64 -3.55
C LEU A 238 -2.97 15.27 -2.95
N LYS A 239 -3.17 16.57 -3.11
CA LYS A 239 -4.40 17.25 -2.68
C LYS A 239 -5.65 16.72 -3.39
N TRP A 240 -5.52 16.32 -4.67
CA TRP A 240 -6.63 15.77 -5.45
C TRP A 240 -7.14 14.45 -4.88
N ILE A 241 -6.24 13.58 -4.38
CA ILE A 241 -6.60 12.28 -3.78
C ILE A 241 -7.36 12.47 -2.47
N LEU A 242 -7.06 13.53 -1.71
CA LEU A 242 -7.65 13.79 -0.40
C LEU A 242 -9.08 14.38 -0.45
N LYS A 243 -9.64 14.57 -1.66
CA LYS A 243 -11.01 15.02 -1.89
C LYS A 243 -11.95 13.83 -2.09
#